data_923b34abd1748c3394a303808752c879
#
_entry.id   923b34abd1748c3394a303808752c879
#
_cell.length_a   1.000
_cell.length_b   1.000
_cell.length_c   1.000
_cell.angle_alpha   90.00
_cell.angle_beta   90.00
_cell.angle_gamma   90.00
#
_symmetry.space_group_name_H-M   'P 1'
#
loop_
_entity.id
_entity.type
_entity.pdbx_description
1 polymer ?
#
loop_
_entity_poly.entity_id
_entity_poly.type
_entity_poly.pdbx_seq_one_letter_code
_entity_poly.pdbx_strand_id
1 'polypeptide(L)'
;EKVFNKVIAFSDAEINKFSTASLITRSTNDVQQIQMVTVMMLRMVLYAPILSIGGIVKVVGNGAGMGWVIFIGIAAVVILMGTLMVIAMPKFKVMQTLVDRVNLVSREILTGIPVIRAFGREEREEERFDEANKDLTKNTLFVNRVMTFAMPILMFIMYAISILIEWVAAHKIDAGVLQVGSMTAFITYTMLIIMSFLMLSMMSVMLPRASVAADRIQEIIDTDVTVQDAAGAKKLETPRGVVKYDNVAFAYPGADENVLENISFEAKPGQTTAIIGSTGCGKSTLVQLLPRFYDVTEGSITIDGQDIRDLTMESVRQNIGFVPQKGILFSGTIASNIRFGAPDASDEDVKLAAEIAQASDFIEEKEHGYDSAVAQGGGNVSGGQKQRLAIARAIARKPKILIFDDSFSALDFKTDVAVRKALGEHVNDSTVFIVAQRVSTILSADQILVLDEGTIVGKGTHKELMQTCEEYRQIAESQLSPSEIAASLGTDSERQV
;
A
#
# COMPACT_ATOMS: atom_id res chain seq x y z
N GLU A 1 0.01 -1.73 16.98
CA GLU A 1 0.99 -0.67 17.22
C GLU A 1 2.35 -1.01 16.58
N LYS A 2 3.02 -2.14 16.93
CA LYS A 2 4.33 -2.51 16.36
C LYS A 2 4.33 -2.58 14.83
N VAL A 3 3.33 -3.24 14.22
CA VAL A 3 3.19 -3.32 12.75
C VAL A 3 3.03 -1.94 12.13
N PHE A 4 2.17 -1.10 12.70
CA PHE A 4 1.91 0.25 12.21
C PHE A 4 3.18 1.13 12.27
N ASN A 5 3.85 1.14 13.43
CA ASN A 5 5.09 1.89 13.59
C ASN A 5 6.19 1.42 12.62
N LYS A 6 6.28 0.11 12.39
CA LYS A 6 7.23 -0.45 11.43
C LYS A 6 6.92 -0.02 9.99
N VAL A 7 5.64 -0.07 9.58
CA VAL A 7 5.20 0.36 8.24
C VAL A 7 5.45 1.87 8.01
N ILE A 8 5.22 2.70 9.03
CA ILE A 8 5.53 4.15 8.92
C ILE A 8 7.03 4.41 8.79
N ALA A 9 7.86 3.54 9.35
CA ALA A 9 9.32 3.65 9.25
C ALA A 9 9.89 3.10 7.92
N PHE A 10 9.09 2.40 7.12
CA PHE A 10 9.53 1.85 5.83
C PHE A 10 9.94 2.94 4.85
N SER A 11 10.97 2.66 4.08
CA SER A 11 11.33 3.44 2.91
C SER A 11 10.46 3.02 1.71
N ASP A 12 10.59 3.74 0.59
CA ASP A 12 9.87 3.39 -0.64
C ASP A 12 10.22 1.98 -1.13
N ALA A 13 11.41 1.49 -0.82
CA ALA A 13 11.85 0.14 -1.17
C ALA A 13 10.95 -0.94 -0.52
N GLU A 14 10.71 -0.84 0.77
CA GLU A 14 9.87 -1.79 1.50
C GLU A 14 8.39 -1.63 1.13
N ILE A 15 7.91 -0.38 0.95
CA ILE A 15 6.52 -0.11 0.53
C ILE A 15 6.24 -0.75 -0.84
N ASN A 16 7.19 -0.65 -1.78
CA ASN A 16 7.07 -1.26 -3.10
C ASN A 16 7.13 -2.80 -3.05
N LYS A 17 7.95 -3.38 -2.16
CA LYS A 17 8.05 -4.83 -1.95
C LYS A 17 6.70 -5.42 -1.51
N PHE A 18 6.01 -4.79 -0.57
CA PHE A 18 4.80 -5.35 0.04
C PHE A 18 3.49 -4.96 -0.66
N SER A 19 3.46 -3.93 -1.44
CA SER A 19 2.29 -3.20 -1.94
C SER A 19 1.38 -2.62 -0.84
N THR A 20 0.76 -1.48 -1.10
CA THR A 20 -0.13 -0.79 -0.15
C THR A 20 -1.32 -1.66 0.28
N ALA A 21 -1.93 -2.39 -0.68
CA ALA A 21 -3.07 -3.25 -0.39
C ALA A 21 -2.70 -4.40 0.57
N SER A 22 -1.52 -4.99 0.39
CA SER A 22 -1.00 -6.04 1.27
C SER A 22 -0.73 -5.51 2.68
N LEU A 23 -0.10 -4.32 2.80
CA LEU A 23 0.19 -3.69 4.09
C LEU A 23 -1.09 -3.37 4.87
N ILE A 24 -2.14 -2.88 4.19
CA ILE A 24 -3.45 -2.64 4.81
C ILE A 24 -4.03 -3.95 5.33
N THR A 25 -4.06 -5.01 4.52
CA THR A 25 -4.62 -6.31 4.92
C THR A 25 -3.87 -6.91 6.10
N ARG A 26 -2.54 -6.85 6.11
CA ARG A 26 -1.68 -7.36 7.20
C ARG A 26 -1.84 -6.54 8.48
N SER A 27 -2.10 -5.24 8.36
CA SER A 27 -2.32 -4.36 9.52
C SER A 27 -3.72 -4.45 10.12
N THR A 28 -4.69 -4.98 9.40
CA THR A 28 -6.11 -5.06 9.82
C THR A 28 -6.60 -6.49 9.92
N ASN A 29 -6.87 -7.15 8.79
CA ASN A 29 -7.51 -8.47 8.75
C ASN A 29 -6.63 -9.55 9.39
N ASP A 30 -5.33 -9.57 9.10
CA ASP A 30 -4.43 -10.60 9.66
C ASP A 30 -4.30 -10.44 11.18
N VAL A 31 -4.21 -9.20 11.70
CA VAL A 31 -4.24 -8.93 13.14
C VAL A 31 -5.54 -9.39 13.77
N GLN A 32 -6.69 -9.08 13.15
CA GLN A 32 -8.00 -9.51 13.64
C GLN A 32 -8.14 -11.06 13.65
N GLN A 33 -7.59 -11.72 12.64
CA GLN A 33 -7.58 -13.17 12.54
C GLN A 33 -6.77 -13.81 13.67
N ILE A 34 -5.57 -13.30 13.96
CA ILE A 34 -4.75 -13.76 15.09
C ILE A 34 -5.50 -13.54 16.40
N GLN A 35 -6.08 -12.35 16.59
CA GLN A 35 -6.84 -12.03 17.80
C GLN A 35 -8.00 -13.03 18.01
N MET A 36 -8.80 -13.28 16.97
CA MET A 36 -9.92 -14.22 17.02
C MET A 36 -9.47 -15.63 17.43
N VAL A 37 -8.42 -16.14 16.74
CA VAL A 37 -7.91 -17.49 17.03
C VAL A 37 -7.27 -17.55 18.40
N THR A 38 -6.55 -16.53 18.86
CA THR A 38 -5.95 -16.49 20.21
C THR A 38 -7.04 -16.57 21.28
N VAL A 39 -8.11 -15.78 21.15
CA VAL A 39 -9.26 -15.83 22.09
C VAL A 39 -9.93 -17.20 22.08
N MET A 40 -10.14 -17.79 20.89
CA MET A 40 -10.69 -19.14 20.77
C MET A 40 -9.75 -20.19 21.37
N MET A 41 -8.44 -20.10 21.12
CA MET A 41 -7.45 -21.01 21.71
C MET A 41 -7.48 -20.98 23.22
N LEU A 42 -7.43 -19.80 23.83
CA LEU A 42 -7.48 -19.66 25.29
C LEU A 42 -8.75 -20.29 25.88
N ARG A 43 -9.88 -20.19 25.21
CA ARG A 43 -11.14 -20.75 25.64
C ARG A 43 -11.23 -22.26 25.38
N MET A 44 -10.87 -22.72 24.17
CA MET A 44 -11.07 -24.11 23.74
C MET A 44 -9.96 -25.07 24.18
N VAL A 45 -8.69 -24.62 24.19
CA VAL A 45 -7.53 -25.45 24.59
C VAL A 45 -7.58 -25.80 26.07
N LEU A 46 -8.14 -24.93 26.88
CA LEU A 46 -8.34 -25.23 28.32
C LEU A 46 -9.65 -26.00 28.55
N TYR A 47 -10.73 -25.53 27.94
CA TYR A 47 -12.07 -26.05 28.23
C TYR A 47 -12.31 -27.45 27.65
N ALA A 48 -11.95 -27.70 26.39
CA ALA A 48 -12.22 -28.98 25.73
C ALA A 48 -11.43 -30.16 26.35
N PRO A 49 -10.12 -30.09 26.62
CA PRO A 49 -9.39 -31.14 27.29
C PRO A 49 -9.89 -31.41 28.74
N ILE A 50 -10.22 -30.36 29.50
CA ILE A 50 -10.73 -30.51 30.86
C ILE A 50 -12.05 -31.26 30.83
N LEU A 51 -12.97 -30.90 29.94
CA LEU A 51 -14.25 -31.61 29.79
C LEU A 51 -14.07 -33.06 29.31
N SER A 52 -13.19 -33.27 28.31
CA SER A 52 -12.93 -34.61 27.78
C SER A 52 -12.29 -35.52 28.83
N ILE A 53 -11.21 -35.07 29.47
CA ILE A 53 -10.50 -35.85 30.48
C ILE A 53 -11.37 -36.06 31.70
N GLY A 54 -12.02 -34.99 32.19
CA GLY A 54 -12.93 -35.06 33.33
C GLY A 54 -14.12 -36.00 33.08
N GLY A 55 -14.70 -35.93 31.88
CA GLY A 55 -15.76 -36.85 31.44
C GLY A 55 -15.29 -38.29 31.39
N ILE A 56 -14.13 -38.55 30.78
CA ILE A 56 -13.55 -39.92 30.70
C ILE A 56 -13.26 -40.47 32.10
N VAL A 57 -12.63 -39.70 32.99
CA VAL A 57 -12.33 -40.13 34.37
C VAL A 57 -13.61 -40.46 35.11
N LYS A 58 -14.66 -39.65 34.98
CA LYS A 58 -15.96 -39.91 35.62
C LYS A 58 -16.65 -41.15 35.06
N VAL A 59 -16.59 -41.39 33.78
CA VAL A 59 -17.15 -42.57 33.12
C VAL A 59 -16.42 -43.84 33.52
N VAL A 60 -15.10 -43.84 33.54
CA VAL A 60 -14.30 -45.00 33.98
C VAL A 60 -14.48 -45.26 35.44
N GLY A 61 -14.56 -44.21 36.28
CA GLY A 61 -14.75 -44.31 37.73
C GLY A 61 -16.12 -44.84 38.15
N ASN A 62 -17.17 -44.71 37.33
CA ASN A 62 -18.50 -45.26 37.59
C ASN A 62 -18.59 -46.79 37.46
N GLY A 63 -17.50 -47.48 37.09
CA GLY A 63 -17.40 -48.95 37.12
C GLY A 63 -18.37 -49.73 36.22
N ALA A 64 -19.15 -49.03 35.40
CA ALA A 64 -20.26 -49.65 34.63
C ALA A 64 -19.80 -50.56 33.48
N GLY A 65 -18.49 -50.58 33.14
CA GLY A 65 -17.96 -51.36 32.02
C GLY A 65 -18.55 -50.93 30.66
N MET A 66 -19.00 -49.68 30.54
CA MET A 66 -19.65 -49.12 29.32
C MET A 66 -18.74 -48.19 28.52
N GLY A 67 -17.44 -48.09 28.89
CA GLY A 67 -16.48 -47.21 28.19
C GLY A 67 -16.35 -47.44 26.69
N TRP A 68 -16.62 -48.69 26.22
CA TRP A 68 -16.61 -49.02 24.81
C TRP A 68 -17.68 -48.27 23.99
N VAL A 69 -18.81 -47.88 24.58
CA VAL A 69 -19.88 -47.12 23.93
C VAL A 69 -19.37 -45.71 23.58
N ILE A 70 -18.61 -45.10 24.49
CA ILE A 70 -18.00 -43.78 24.27
C ILE A 70 -16.96 -43.87 23.15
N PHE A 71 -16.16 -44.93 23.16
CA PHE A 71 -15.18 -45.15 22.08
C PHE A 71 -15.86 -45.25 20.72
N ILE A 72 -16.98 -45.98 20.58
CA ILE A 72 -17.78 -46.05 19.36
C ILE A 72 -18.27 -44.64 18.98
N GLY A 73 -18.77 -43.88 19.94
CA GLY A 73 -19.24 -42.52 19.70
C GLY A 73 -18.15 -41.58 19.17
N ILE A 74 -17.00 -41.56 19.82
CA ILE A 74 -15.86 -40.79 19.39
C ILE A 74 -15.39 -41.25 17.99
N ALA A 75 -15.25 -42.54 17.76
CA ALA A 75 -14.86 -43.10 16.47
C ALA A 75 -15.84 -42.70 15.37
N ALA A 76 -17.15 -42.77 15.61
CA ALA A 76 -18.15 -42.35 14.63
C ALA A 76 -18.05 -40.87 14.29
N VAL A 77 -17.84 -40.00 15.29
CA VAL A 77 -17.65 -38.55 15.04
C VAL A 77 -16.35 -38.26 14.31
N VAL A 78 -15.24 -38.91 14.68
CA VAL A 78 -13.95 -38.75 13.98
C VAL A 78 -14.04 -39.23 12.51
N ILE A 79 -14.72 -40.36 12.27
CA ILE A 79 -14.94 -40.85 10.90
C ILE A 79 -15.82 -39.87 10.12
N LEU A 80 -16.91 -39.38 10.71
CA LEU A 80 -17.76 -38.38 10.08
C LEU A 80 -16.96 -37.12 9.70
N MET A 81 -16.21 -36.55 10.65
CA MET A 81 -15.41 -35.34 10.41
C MET A 81 -14.30 -35.57 9.39
N GLY A 82 -13.61 -36.70 9.47
CA GLY A 82 -12.61 -37.10 8.48
C GLY A 82 -13.18 -37.23 7.06
N THR A 83 -14.33 -37.88 6.94
CA THR A 83 -15.04 -38.02 5.66
C THR A 83 -15.47 -36.66 5.08
N LEU A 84 -16.04 -35.80 5.93
CA LEU A 84 -16.42 -34.43 5.53
C LEU A 84 -15.19 -33.63 5.06
N MET A 85 -14.09 -33.73 5.78
CA MET A 85 -12.84 -33.05 5.40
C MET A 85 -12.31 -33.55 4.04
N VAL A 86 -12.24 -34.86 3.81
CA VAL A 86 -11.75 -35.43 2.58
C VAL A 86 -12.62 -35.00 1.38
N ILE A 87 -13.94 -34.94 1.55
CA ILE A 87 -14.88 -34.57 0.49
C ILE A 87 -14.90 -33.04 0.25
N ALA A 88 -14.94 -32.25 1.33
CA ALA A 88 -15.16 -30.80 1.25
C ALA A 88 -13.87 -30.00 0.97
N MET A 89 -12.71 -30.39 1.52
CA MET A 89 -11.46 -29.64 1.41
C MET A 89 -11.01 -29.37 -0.04
N PRO A 90 -11.02 -30.36 -0.95
CA PRO A 90 -10.68 -30.10 -2.36
C PRO A 90 -11.63 -29.09 -3.00
N LYS A 91 -12.91 -29.17 -2.67
CA LYS A 91 -13.96 -28.28 -3.19
C LYS A 91 -13.86 -26.85 -2.64
N PHE A 92 -13.41 -26.68 -1.39
CA PHE A 92 -13.11 -25.36 -0.84
C PHE A 92 -11.95 -24.68 -1.57
N LYS A 93 -10.90 -25.43 -1.95
CA LYS A 93 -9.81 -24.87 -2.78
C LYS A 93 -10.32 -24.41 -4.15
N VAL A 94 -11.11 -25.25 -4.81
CA VAL A 94 -11.73 -24.90 -6.11
C VAL A 94 -12.67 -23.71 -5.97
N MET A 95 -13.44 -23.63 -4.87
CA MET A 95 -14.34 -22.50 -4.61
C MET A 95 -13.58 -21.18 -4.56
N GLN A 96 -12.41 -21.15 -3.91
CA GLN A 96 -11.59 -19.93 -3.85
C GLN A 96 -11.15 -19.48 -5.26
N THR A 97 -10.67 -20.39 -6.10
CA THR A 97 -10.29 -20.09 -7.50
C THR A 97 -11.48 -19.57 -8.32
N LEU A 98 -12.67 -20.13 -8.10
CA LEU A 98 -13.88 -19.68 -8.79
C LEU A 98 -14.36 -18.31 -8.30
N VAL A 99 -14.24 -18.02 -7.00
CA VAL A 99 -14.49 -16.66 -6.47
C VAL A 99 -13.53 -15.64 -7.10
N ASP A 100 -12.25 -15.97 -7.18
CA ASP A 100 -11.25 -15.11 -7.81
C ASP A 100 -11.57 -14.85 -9.29
N ARG A 101 -12.05 -15.87 -10.01
CA ARG A 101 -12.51 -15.74 -11.42
C ARG A 101 -13.71 -14.81 -11.54
N VAL A 102 -14.73 -14.96 -10.69
CA VAL A 102 -15.90 -14.06 -10.67
C VAL A 102 -15.50 -12.64 -10.36
N ASN A 103 -14.62 -12.44 -9.37
CA ASN A 103 -14.11 -11.12 -9.01
C ASN A 103 -13.30 -10.48 -10.14
N LEU A 104 -12.48 -11.27 -10.86
CA LEU A 104 -11.71 -10.78 -12.01
C LEU A 104 -12.66 -10.30 -13.12
N VAL A 105 -13.63 -11.15 -13.53
CA VAL A 105 -14.61 -10.81 -14.58
C VAL A 105 -15.42 -9.58 -14.16
N SER A 106 -15.90 -9.51 -12.92
CA SER A 106 -16.63 -8.35 -12.39
C SER A 106 -15.80 -7.07 -12.46
N ARG A 107 -14.53 -7.14 -12.07
CA ARG A 107 -13.62 -5.97 -12.11
C ARG A 107 -13.37 -5.50 -13.53
N GLU A 108 -13.14 -6.42 -14.46
CA GLU A 108 -12.94 -6.10 -15.87
C GLU A 108 -14.19 -5.44 -16.47
N ILE A 109 -15.38 -5.96 -16.20
CA ILE A 109 -16.66 -5.38 -16.63
C ILE A 109 -16.82 -3.97 -16.05
N LEU A 110 -16.68 -3.81 -14.73
CA LEU A 110 -16.89 -2.52 -14.05
C LEU A 110 -15.89 -1.45 -14.53
N THR A 111 -14.63 -1.83 -14.74
CA THR A 111 -13.60 -0.91 -15.24
C THR A 111 -13.80 -0.63 -16.73
N GLY A 112 -14.28 -1.61 -17.51
CA GLY A 112 -14.46 -1.55 -18.95
C GLY A 112 -15.85 -1.12 -19.42
N ILE A 113 -16.78 -0.75 -18.53
CA ILE A 113 -18.17 -0.38 -18.91
C ILE A 113 -18.25 0.60 -20.10
N PRO A 114 -17.49 1.70 -20.15
CA PRO A 114 -17.54 2.61 -21.29
C PRO A 114 -17.13 1.94 -22.61
N VAL A 115 -16.14 1.05 -22.57
CA VAL A 115 -15.67 0.30 -23.72
C VAL A 115 -16.69 -0.73 -24.17
N ILE A 116 -17.24 -1.50 -23.23
CA ILE A 116 -18.26 -2.53 -23.50
C ILE A 116 -19.47 -1.88 -24.20
N ARG A 117 -19.95 -0.75 -23.69
CA ARG A 117 -21.05 0.02 -24.29
C ARG A 117 -20.70 0.62 -25.64
N ALA A 118 -19.49 1.15 -25.80
CA ALA A 118 -19.06 1.75 -27.07
C ALA A 118 -19.00 0.72 -28.20
N PHE A 119 -18.75 -0.57 -27.87
CA PHE A 119 -18.67 -1.66 -28.84
C PHE A 119 -19.91 -2.56 -28.87
N GLY A 120 -20.97 -2.28 -28.07
CA GLY A 120 -22.21 -3.08 -28.01
C GLY A 120 -21.95 -4.54 -27.64
N ARG A 121 -21.09 -4.77 -26.61
CA ARG A 121 -20.69 -6.12 -26.20
C ARG A 121 -21.27 -6.55 -24.85
N GLU A 122 -22.36 -5.91 -24.41
CA GLU A 122 -23.02 -6.17 -23.13
C GLU A 122 -23.42 -7.64 -22.99
N GLU A 123 -24.12 -8.19 -24.00
CA GLU A 123 -24.58 -9.57 -23.99
C GLU A 123 -23.45 -10.58 -23.82
N ARG A 124 -22.32 -10.35 -24.50
CA ARG A 124 -21.13 -11.23 -24.39
C ARG A 124 -20.50 -11.19 -23.00
N GLU A 125 -20.42 -10.03 -22.39
CA GLU A 125 -19.85 -9.89 -21.04
C GLU A 125 -20.82 -10.42 -19.98
N GLU A 126 -22.14 -10.33 -20.20
CA GLU A 126 -23.17 -10.96 -19.38
C GLU A 126 -23.05 -12.50 -19.44
N GLU A 127 -22.93 -13.08 -20.63
CA GLU A 127 -22.69 -14.52 -20.81
C GLU A 127 -21.42 -14.97 -20.08
N ARG A 128 -20.32 -14.23 -20.22
CA ARG A 128 -19.04 -14.51 -19.57
C ARG A 128 -19.13 -14.49 -18.04
N PHE A 129 -19.85 -13.50 -17.50
CA PHE A 129 -20.13 -13.41 -16.08
C PHE A 129 -21.01 -14.57 -15.60
N ASP A 130 -22.08 -14.87 -16.34
CA ASP A 130 -23.03 -15.93 -16.01
C ASP A 130 -22.33 -17.32 -16.01
N GLU A 131 -21.42 -17.58 -16.94
CA GLU A 131 -20.61 -18.80 -16.95
C GLU A 131 -19.77 -18.92 -15.68
N ALA A 132 -19.01 -17.85 -15.32
CA ALA A 132 -18.19 -17.85 -14.13
C ALA A 132 -19.04 -18.00 -12.84
N ASN A 133 -20.19 -17.35 -12.79
CA ASN A 133 -21.13 -17.43 -11.68
C ASN A 133 -21.79 -18.82 -11.56
N LYS A 134 -22.16 -19.45 -12.68
CA LYS A 134 -22.69 -20.83 -12.71
C LYS A 134 -21.69 -21.84 -12.16
N ASP A 135 -20.43 -21.74 -12.56
CA ASP A 135 -19.36 -22.61 -12.06
C ASP A 135 -19.19 -22.46 -10.53
N LEU A 136 -19.14 -21.23 -10.04
CA LEU A 136 -19.09 -20.94 -8.61
C LEU A 136 -20.31 -21.47 -7.88
N THR A 137 -21.50 -21.18 -8.39
CA THR A 137 -22.77 -21.64 -7.80
C THR A 137 -22.84 -23.16 -7.71
N LYS A 138 -22.48 -23.86 -8.77
CA LYS A 138 -22.48 -25.33 -8.81
C LYS A 138 -21.54 -25.95 -7.76
N ASN A 139 -20.33 -25.40 -7.64
CA ASN A 139 -19.36 -25.87 -6.66
C ASN A 139 -19.80 -25.52 -5.22
N THR A 140 -20.29 -24.31 -5.00
CA THR A 140 -20.78 -23.85 -3.70
C THR A 140 -22.01 -24.65 -3.25
N LEU A 141 -22.92 -24.96 -4.16
CA LEU A 141 -24.09 -25.76 -3.88
C LEU A 141 -23.69 -27.19 -3.46
N PHE A 142 -22.69 -27.80 -4.10
CA PHE A 142 -22.16 -29.08 -3.70
C PHE A 142 -21.61 -29.05 -2.28
N VAL A 143 -20.72 -28.07 -1.97
CA VAL A 143 -20.13 -27.91 -0.64
C VAL A 143 -21.21 -27.68 0.41
N ASN A 144 -22.17 -26.81 0.15
CA ASN A 144 -23.26 -26.50 1.08
C ASN A 144 -24.16 -27.74 1.33
N ARG A 145 -24.46 -28.52 0.30
CA ARG A 145 -25.21 -29.78 0.47
C ARG A 145 -24.48 -30.75 1.39
N VAL A 146 -23.18 -30.96 1.15
CA VAL A 146 -22.36 -31.84 2.00
C VAL A 146 -22.32 -31.33 3.44
N MET A 147 -22.13 -30.02 3.64
CA MET A 147 -22.09 -29.42 4.98
C MET A 147 -23.46 -29.44 5.70
N THR A 148 -24.55 -29.26 4.95
CA THR A 148 -25.90 -29.31 5.49
C THR A 148 -26.23 -30.67 6.09
N PHE A 149 -25.73 -31.77 5.50
CA PHE A 149 -25.91 -33.11 6.04
C PHE A 149 -25.07 -33.40 7.29
N ALA A 150 -24.03 -32.63 7.57
CA ALA A 150 -23.17 -32.82 8.73
C ALA A 150 -23.93 -32.77 10.06
N MET A 151 -24.79 -31.78 10.25
CA MET A 151 -25.54 -31.60 11.51
C MET A 151 -26.60 -32.71 11.74
N PRO A 152 -27.45 -33.04 10.75
CA PRO A 152 -28.36 -34.18 10.89
C PRO A 152 -27.66 -35.52 11.20
N ILE A 153 -26.55 -35.81 10.51
CA ILE A 153 -25.80 -37.06 10.79
C ILE A 153 -25.18 -37.04 12.20
N LEU A 154 -24.63 -35.90 12.62
CA LEU A 154 -24.11 -35.74 13.96
C LEU A 154 -25.20 -35.96 15.02
N MET A 155 -26.37 -35.33 14.84
CA MET A 155 -27.52 -35.52 15.73
C MET A 155 -27.96 -36.98 15.76
N PHE A 156 -28.00 -37.64 14.59
CA PHE A 156 -28.30 -39.06 14.50
C PHE A 156 -27.32 -39.93 15.31
N ILE A 157 -26.00 -39.67 15.16
CA ILE A 157 -24.96 -40.35 15.92
C ILE A 157 -25.18 -40.13 17.42
N MET A 158 -25.44 -38.90 17.85
CA MET A 158 -25.65 -38.58 19.25
C MET A 158 -26.88 -39.32 19.87
N TYR A 159 -28.00 -39.29 19.14
CA TYR A 159 -29.20 -40.01 19.61
C TYR A 159 -29.03 -41.53 19.56
N ALA A 160 -28.37 -42.07 18.53
CA ALA A 160 -28.08 -43.49 18.43
C ALA A 160 -27.19 -43.96 19.59
N ILE A 161 -26.19 -43.17 19.97
CA ILE A 161 -25.33 -43.46 21.13
C ILE A 161 -26.15 -43.36 22.44
N SER A 162 -27.04 -42.38 22.59
CA SER A 162 -27.91 -42.27 23.77
C SER A 162 -28.79 -43.49 23.91
N ILE A 163 -29.45 -43.93 22.84
CA ILE A 163 -30.29 -45.15 22.84
C ILE A 163 -29.43 -46.38 23.15
N LEU A 164 -28.22 -46.50 22.64
CA LEU A 164 -27.32 -47.60 22.94
C LEU A 164 -26.92 -47.61 24.43
N ILE A 165 -26.64 -46.44 25.02
CA ILE A 165 -26.36 -46.28 26.43
C ILE A 165 -27.56 -46.73 27.25
N GLU A 166 -28.77 -46.28 26.92
CA GLU A 166 -30.01 -46.64 27.60
C GLU A 166 -30.26 -48.13 27.52
N TRP A 167 -30.11 -48.72 26.34
CA TRP A 167 -30.26 -50.15 26.14
C TRP A 167 -29.30 -50.97 27.02
N VAL A 168 -28.01 -50.68 27.00
CA VAL A 168 -26.99 -51.38 27.75
C VAL A 168 -27.16 -51.13 29.28
N ALA A 169 -27.49 -49.87 29.66
CA ALA A 169 -27.71 -49.52 31.04
C ALA A 169 -28.97 -50.21 31.64
N ALA A 170 -30.07 -50.29 30.84
CA ALA A 170 -31.29 -50.96 31.30
C ALA A 170 -31.03 -52.40 31.73
N HIS A 171 -30.28 -53.18 30.93
CA HIS A 171 -29.90 -54.56 31.29
C HIS A 171 -29.02 -54.61 32.54
N LYS A 172 -28.16 -53.64 32.79
CA LYS A 172 -27.31 -53.57 33.98
C LYS A 172 -28.05 -53.09 35.18
N ILE A 173 -29.10 -52.29 35.08
CA ILE A 173 -30.00 -51.87 36.14
C ILE A 173 -30.84 -53.01 36.54
N ASP A 174 -31.43 -53.78 35.63
CA ASP A 174 -32.20 -54.97 35.88
C ASP A 174 -31.39 -56.06 36.64
N ALA A 175 -30.10 -56.18 36.26
CA ALA A 175 -29.15 -57.06 36.97
C ALA A 175 -28.67 -56.51 38.32
N GLY A 176 -29.12 -55.35 38.78
CA GLY A 176 -28.75 -54.74 40.05
C GLY A 176 -27.31 -54.14 40.07
N VAL A 177 -26.62 -54.06 38.95
CA VAL A 177 -25.23 -53.62 38.83
C VAL A 177 -25.09 -52.09 38.66
N LEU A 178 -26.13 -51.43 38.15
CA LEU A 178 -26.11 -50.01 37.85
C LEU A 178 -27.34 -49.29 38.43
N GLN A 179 -27.16 -48.04 38.88
CA GLN A 179 -28.26 -47.16 39.30
C GLN A 179 -28.75 -46.27 38.17
N VAL A 180 -30.04 -45.91 38.15
CA VAL A 180 -30.64 -45.02 37.14
C VAL A 180 -29.92 -43.67 37.07
N GLY A 181 -29.50 -43.11 38.21
CA GLY A 181 -28.72 -41.86 38.24
C GLY A 181 -27.36 -41.97 37.55
N SER A 182 -26.72 -43.15 37.62
CA SER A 182 -25.46 -43.40 36.89
C SER A 182 -25.65 -43.46 35.40
N MET A 183 -26.80 -44.00 34.90
CA MET A 183 -27.16 -44.00 33.50
C MET A 183 -27.27 -42.54 32.94
N THR A 184 -28.03 -41.69 33.64
CA THR A 184 -28.22 -40.29 33.28
C THR A 184 -26.89 -39.53 33.27
N ALA A 185 -26.06 -39.74 34.28
CA ALA A 185 -24.72 -39.16 34.35
C ALA A 185 -23.85 -39.63 33.19
N PHE A 186 -23.93 -40.90 32.80
CA PHE A 186 -23.17 -41.47 31.68
C PHE A 186 -23.56 -40.83 30.34
N ILE A 187 -24.86 -40.66 30.07
CA ILE A 187 -25.35 -39.94 28.87
C ILE A 187 -24.78 -38.54 28.85
N THR A 188 -24.91 -37.81 29.97
CA THR A 188 -24.42 -36.41 30.04
C THR A 188 -22.92 -36.32 29.81
N TYR A 189 -22.09 -37.16 30.43
CA TYR A 189 -20.65 -37.16 30.22
C TYR A 189 -20.28 -37.56 28.78
N THR A 190 -20.98 -38.51 28.18
CA THR A 190 -20.76 -38.88 26.78
C THR A 190 -21.00 -37.71 25.83
N MET A 191 -22.10 -36.96 26.03
CA MET A 191 -22.40 -35.78 25.26
C MET A 191 -21.33 -34.69 25.42
N LEU A 192 -20.85 -34.44 26.64
CA LEU A 192 -19.78 -33.48 26.92
C LEU A 192 -18.47 -33.88 26.23
N ILE A 193 -18.12 -35.16 26.25
CA ILE A 193 -16.93 -35.68 25.60
C ILE A 193 -17.03 -35.47 24.04
N ILE A 194 -18.16 -35.86 23.42
CA ILE A 194 -18.38 -35.69 21.98
C ILE A 194 -18.30 -34.22 21.59
N MET A 195 -18.96 -33.33 22.34
CA MET A 195 -18.90 -31.88 22.08
C MET A 195 -17.49 -31.31 22.21
N SER A 196 -16.70 -31.81 23.17
CA SER A 196 -15.30 -31.41 23.31
C SER A 196 -14.44 -31.81 22.09
N PHE A 197 -14.65 -33.01 21.55
CA PHE A 197 -14.00 -33.47 20.33
C PHE A 197 -14.38 -32.61 19.10
N LEU A 198 -15.65 -32.22 19.00
CA LEU A 198 -16.10 -31.30 17.96
C LEU A 198 -15.40 -29.93 18.04
N MET A 199 -15.28 -29.38 19.25
CA MET A 199 -14.56 -28.12 19.48
C MET A 199 -13.09 -28.24 19.05
N LEU A 200 -12.39 -29.31 19.38
CA LEU A 200 -11.01 -29.57 18.98
C LEU A 200 -10.90 -29.72 17.45
N SER A 201 -11.86 -30.38 16.80
CA SER A 201 -11.89 -30.52 15.33
C SER A 201 -12.04 -29.16 14.62
N MET A 202 -12.86 -28.25 15.15
CA MET A 202 -12.97 -26.88 14.60
C MET A 202 -11.65 -26.10 14.69
N MET A 203 -10.89 -26.28 15.77
CA MET A 203 -9.58 -25.63 15.93
C MET A 203 -8.59 -26.07 14.86
N SER A 204 -8.60 -27.33 14.45
CA SER A 204 -7.69 -27.85 13.42
C SER A 204 -7.84 -27.16 12.06
N VAL A 205 -9.00 -26.56 11.78
CA VAL A 205 -9.26 -25.79 10.56
C VAL A 205 -8.83 -24.33 10.69
N MET A 206 -8.94 -23.76 11.89
CA MET A 206 -8.67 -22.33 12.13
C MET A 206 -7.19 -22.04 12.40
N LEU A 207 -6.48 -22.96 13.04
CA LEU A 207 -5.08 -22.79 13.42
C LEU A 207 -4.14 -22.53 12.20
N PRO A 208 -4.22 -23.28 11.09
CA PRO A 208 -3.38 -23.02 9.93
C PRO A 208 -3.58 -21.62 9.31
N ARG A 209 -4.81 -21.10 9.33
CA ARG A 209 -5.10 -19.74 8.84
C ARG A 209 -4.43 -18.67 9.68
N ALA A 210 -4.50 -18.83 11.02
CA ALA A 210 -3.84 -17.91 11.94
C ALA A 210 -2.32 -17.98 11.84
N SER A 211 -1.75 -19.17 11.59
CA SER A 211 -0.31 -19.32 11.34
C SER A 211 0.13 -18.53 10.12
N VAL A 212 -0.57 -18.65 9.00
CA VAL A 212 -0.27 -17.86 7.78
C VAL A 212 -0.39 -16.35 8.04
N ALA A 213 -1.40 -15.91 8.79
CA ALA A 213 -1.54 -14.51 9.15
C ALA A 213 -0.40 -14.03 10.07
N ALA A 214 0.03 -14.88 11.02
CA ALA A 214 1.17 -14.60 11.89
C ALA A 214 2.47 -14.48 11.11
N ASP A 215 2.73 -15.40 10.16
CA ASP A 215 3.93 -15.38 9.31
C ASP A 215 3.99 -14.09 8.48
N ARG A 216 2.86 -13.65 7.92
CA ARG A 216 2.77 -12.39 7.16
C ARG A 216 3.05 -11.16 8.03
N ILE A 217 2.56 -11.14 9.26
CA ILE A 217 2.83 -10.05 10.20
C ILE A 217 4.28 -10.08 10.63
N GLN A 218 4.82 -11.27 10.92
CA GLN A 218 6.20 -11.45 11.30
C GLN A 218 7.16 -10.97 10.20
N GLU A 219 6.84 -11.25 8.94
CA GLU A 219 7.61 -10.75 7.80
C GLU A 219 7.73 -9.22 7.79
N ILE A 220 6.65 -8.47 8.13
CA ILE A 220 6.74 -7.01 8.26
C ILE A 220 7.66 -6.61 9.42
N ILE A 221 7.50 -7.27 10.59
CA ILE A 221 8.27 -6.93 11.78
C ILE A 221 9.77 -7.18 11.59
N ASP A 222 10.10 -8.29 10.92
CA ASP A 222 11.49 -8.74 10.69
C ASP A 222 12.14 -8.07 9.47
N THR A 223 11.37 -7.40 8.60
CA THR A 223 11.94 -6.69 7.45
C THR A 223 12.81 -5.53 7.95
N ASP A 224 14.06 -5.54 7.60
CA ASP A 224 14.96 -4.42 7.88
C ASP A 224 14.57 -3.21 7.04
N VAL A 225 14.59 -2.04 7.65
CA VAL A 225 14.39 -0.77 6.95
C VAL A 225 15.72 -0.38 6.32
N THR A 226 15.73 -0.23 4.99
CA THR A 226 16.98 -0.01 4.24
C THR A 226 17.55 1.39 4.45
N VAL A 227 16.70 2.40 4.64
CA VAL A 227 17.13 3.79 4.86
C VAL A 227 16.85 4.17 6.31
N GLN A 228 17.93 4.35 7.08
CA GLN A 228 17.87 4.70 8.51
C GLN A 228 18.89 5.79 8.83
N ASP A 229 18.64 6.53 9.89
CA ASP A 229 19.62 7.48 10.42
C ASP A 229 20.85 6.71 10.95
N ALA A 230 22.02 7.19 10.59
CA ALA A 230 23.27 6.63 11.10
C ALA A 230 23.38 6.83 12.61
N ALA A 231 24.07 5.93 13.31
CA ALA A 231 24.35 6.10 14.74
C ALA A 231 25.18 7.38 14.93
N GLY A 232 24.57 8.40 15.56
CA GLY A 232 25.21 9.70 15.75
C GLY A 232 24.97 10.70 14.60
N ALA A 233 23.98 10.47 13.76
CA ALA A 233 23.57 11.41 12.73
C ALA A 233 23.34 12.82 13.29
N LYS A 234 23.84 13.82 12.60
CA LYS A 234 23.79 15.23 13.01
C LYS A 234 22.53 15.90 12.47
N LYS A 235 22.08 16.95 13.12
CA LYS A 235 21.04 17.81 12.56
C LYS A 235 21.66 18.79 11.56
N LEU A 236 20.97 19.01 10.45
CA LEU A 236 21.30 20.06 9.49
C LEU A 236 20.83 21.40 10.06
N GLU A 237 21.74 22.15 10.66
CA GLU A 237 21.44 23.45 11.27
C GLU A 237 21.64 24.59 10.27
N THR A 238 20.66 25.48 10.14
CA THR A 238 20.69 26.71 9.31
C THR A 238 21.30 26.52 7.90
N PRO A 239 20.77 25.60 7.07
CA PRO A 239 21.35 25.34 5.77
C PRO A 239 21.19 26.54 4.81
N ARG A 240 22.18 26.73 3.97
CA ARG A 240 22.10 27.64 2.83
C ARG A 240 21.39 26.97 1.64
N GLY A 241 21.54 25.66 1.49
CA GLY A 241 20.89 24.86 0.48
C GLY A 241 21.76 24.57 -0.75
N VAL A 242 23.10 24.65 -0.62
CA VAL A 242 24.00 24.20 -1.68
C VAL A 242 23.96 22.68 -1.77
N VAL A 243 23.53 22.14 -2.90
CA VAL A 243 23.41 20.68 -3.13
C VAL A 243 24.48 20.25 -4.11
N LYS A 244 25.26 19.22 -3.76
CA LYS A 244 26.27 18.63 -4.66
C LYS A 244 26.03 17.12 -4.76
N TYR A 245 25.98 16.61 -5.97
CA TYR A 245 26.10 15.20 -6.33
C TYR A 245 27.53 14.95 -6.75
N ASP A 246 28.16 13.92 -6.20
CA ASP A 246 29.57 13.60 -6.45
C ASP A 246 29.70 12.13 -6.83
N ASN A 247 29.85 11.90 -8.13
CA ASN A 247 30.01 10.58 -8.74
C ASN A 247 28.95 9.55 -8.27
N VAL A 248 27.66 10.00 -8.28
CA VAL A 248 26.55 9.20 -7.77
C VAL A 248 26.16 8.12 -8.76
N ALA A 249 26.09 6.89 -8.27
CA ALA A 249 25.43 5.76 -8.93
C ALA A 249 24.29 5.23 -8.05
N PHE A 250 23.25 4.71 -8.71
CA PHE A 250 22.09 4.16 -8.02
C PHE A 250 21.44 3.02 -8.80
N ALA A 251 21.17 1.91 -8.11
CA ALA A 251 20.33 0.80 -8.55
C ALA A 251 19.15 0.62 -7.57
N TYR A 252 17.97 0.31 -8.07
CA TYR A 252 16.86 -0.07 -7.20
C TYR A 252 17.13 -1.41 -6.52
N PRO A 253 16.63 -1.64 -5.29
CA PRO A 253 16.81 -2.90 -4.60
C PRO A 253 16.34 -4.09 -5.44
N GLY A 254 17.25 -5.04 -5.70
CA GLY A 254 16.99 -6.23 -6.52
C GLY A 254 17.12 -6.03 -8.03
N ALA A 255 17.54 -4.85 -8.49
CA ALA A 255 17.92 -4.65 -9.89
C ALA A 255 19.37 -5.04 -10.13
N ASP A 256 19.65 -5.64 -11.29
CA ASP A 256 21.00 -6.05 -11.71
C ASP A 256 21.79 -4.88 -12.34
N GLU A 257 21.11 -3.81 -12.78
CA GLU A 257 21.71 -2.69 -13.48
C GLU A 257 21.43 -1.37 -12.74
N ASN A 258 22.39 -0.43 -12.86
CA ASN A 258 22.22 0.92 -12.35
C ASN A 258 21.22 1.71 -13.19
N VAL A 259 20.38 2.48 -12.52
CA VAL A 259 19.47 3.45 -13.17
C VAL A 259 20.15 4.80 -13.33
N LEU A 260 21.13 5.10 -12.50
CA LEU A 260 21.96 6.32 -12.58
C LEU A 260 23.43 5.93 -12.43
N GLU A 261 24.29 6.56 -13.27
CA GLU A 261 25.73 6.34 -13.26
C GLU A 261 26.53 7.65 -13.42
N ASN A 262 27.60 7.79 -12.66
CA ASN A 262 28.54 8.93 -12.76
C ASN A 262 27.90 10.31 -12.69
N ILE A 263 26.82 10.46 -11.92
CA ILE A 263 26.10 11.73 -11.79
C ILE A 263 26.90 12.70 -10.92
N SER A 264 27.37 13.80 -11.54
CA SER A 264 28.14 14.85 -10.85
C SER A 264 27.73 16.25 -11.26
N PHE A 265 27.16 17.01 -10.32
CA PHE A 265 26.80 18.42 -10.52
C PHE A 265 26.65 19.14 -9.17
N GLU A 266 26.56 20.46 -9.22
CA GLU A 266 26.29 21.34 -8.09
C GLU A 266 25.11 22.26 -8.41
N ALA A 267 24.19 22.43 -7.46
CA ALA A 267 23.07 23.35 -7.51
C ALA A 267 23.16 24.32 -6.32
N LYS A 268 22.90 25.61 -6.58
CA LYS A 268 23.13 26.70 -5.62
C LYS A 268 21.83 27.40 -5.23
N PRO A 269 21.76 28.02 -4.03
CA PRO A 269 20.67 28.89 -3.66
C PRO A 269 20.40 29.99 -4.70
N GLY A 270 19.13 30.27 -4.94
CA GLY A 270 18.71 31.25 -5.95
C GLY A 270 18.84 30.77 -7.39
N GLN A 271 19.24 29.52 -7.62
CA GLN A 271 19.35 28.95 -8.96
C GLN A 271 18.32 27.84 -9.22
N THR A 272 17.84 27.80 -10.44
CA THR A 272 16.98 26.74 -10.94
C THR A 272 17.83 25.74 -11.75
N THR A 273 17.91 24.51 -11.26
CA THR A 273 18.48 23.37 -11.97
C THR A 273 17.36 22.54 -12.58
N ALA A 274 17.29 22.54 -13.90
CA ALA A 274 16.30 21.74 -14.64
C ALA A 274 16.90 20.39 -15.06
N ILE A 275 16.06 19.36 -15.12
CA ILE A 275 16.44 18.00 -15.52
C ILE A 275 15.52 17.57 -16.65
N ILE A 276 16.09 17.26 -17.82
CA ILE A 276 15.35 16.82 -19.00
C ILE A 276 15.99 15.57 -19.60
N GLY A 277 15.24 14.81 -20.40
CA GLY A 277 15.70 13.60 -21.07
C GLY A 277 14.53 12.69 -21.42
N SER A 278 14.80 11.56 -22.06
CA SER A 278 13.82 10.56 -22.48
C SER A 278 13.02 9.98 -21.31
N THR A 279 11.88 9.38 -21.60
CA THR A 279 11.11 8.68 -20.57
C THR A 279 11.89 7.45 -20.08
N GLY A 280 12.01 7.29 -18.76
CA GLY A 280 12.75 6.17 -18.18
C GLY A 280 14.25 6.40 -17.96
N CYS A 281 14.84 7.54 -18.38
CA CYS A 281 16.27 7.82 -18.22
C CYS A 281 16.72 8.17 -16.78
N GLY A 282 15.87 8.05 -15.76
CA GLY A 282 16.24 8.24 -14.35
C GLY A 282 15.97 9.61 -13.73
N LYS A 283 15.27 10.54 -14.41
CA LYS A 283 14.99 11.92 -13.91
C LYS A 283 14.36 11.97 -12.52
N SER A 284 13.23 11.28 -12.33
CA SER A 284 12.55 11.23 -11.04
C SER A 284 13.40 10.51 -9.99
N THR A 285 14.12 9.46 -10.37
CA THR A 285 15.04 8.76 -9.49
C THR A 285 16.10 9.71 -8.95
N LEU A 286 16.70 10.55 -9.81
CA LEU A 286 17.73 11.51 -9.42
C LEU A 286 17.24 12.45 -8.31
N VAL A 287 16.07 13.03 -8.46
CA VAL A 287 15.53 13.98 -7.46
C VAL A 287 14.97 13.31 -6.21
N GLN A 288 14.60 12.03 -6.27
CA GLN A 288 14.12 11.25 -5.13
C GLN A 288 15.25 10.82 -4.18
N LEU A 289 16.49 10.81 -4.66
CA LEU A 289 17.65 10.52 -3.82
C LEU A 289 17.92 11.66 -2.82
N LEU A 290 17.61 12.92 -3.15
CA LEU A 290 17.91 14.08 -2.30
C LEU A 290 17.09 14.10 -0.99
N PRO A 291 15.76 13.84 -0.96
CA PRO A 291 15.01 13.68 0.29
C PRO A 291 15.28 12.33 0.98
N ARG A 292 16.23 11.58 0.47
CA ARG A 292 16.65 10.28 1.00
C ARG A 292 15.48 9.29 1.06
N PHE A 293 14.75 9.15 -0.09
CA PHE A 293 13.78 8.06 -0.25
C PHE A 293 14.49 6.74 -0.51
N TYR A 294 15.69 6.82 -1.08
CA TYR A 294 16.67 5.76 -1.24
C TYR A 294 18.06 6.30 -0.92
N ASP A 295 18.97 5.44 -0.48
CA ASP A 295 20.38 5.78 -0.38
C ASP A 295 21.12 5.45 -1.69
N VAL A 296 22.15 6.22 -2.03
CA VAL A 296 22.96 6.00 -3.23
C VAL A 296 23.77 4.71 -3.11
N THR A 297 23.97 4.03 -4.25
CA THR A 297 24.80 2.81 -4.30
C THR A 297 26.29 3.17 -4.24
N GLU A 298 26.70 4.21 -4.98
CA GLU A 298 28.08 4.74 -4.99
C GLU A 298 28.05 6.26 -4.99
N GLY A 299 29.17 6.87 -4.61
CA GLY A 299 29.29 8.32 -4.53
C GLY A 299 28.59 8.92 -3.31
N SER A 300 28.31 10.21 -3.37
CA SER A 300 27.68 10.95 -2.28
C SER A 300 26.82 12.10 -2.74
N ILE A 301 25.78 12.42 -1.95
CA ILE A 301 24.97 13.63 -2.08
C ILE A 301 25.20 14.45 -0.83
N THR A 302 25.58 15.71 -1.01
CA THR A 302 25.85 16.59 0.13
C THR A 302 24.94 17.83 0.09
N ILE A 303 24.54 18.30 1.26
CA ILE A 303 23.90 19.61 1.48
C ILE A 303 24.87 20.45 2.30
N ASP A 304 25.29 21.60 1.75
CA ASP A 304 26.29 22.49 2.35
C ASP A 304 27.59 21.75 2.76
N GLY A 305 28.01 20.78 1.94
CA GLY A 305 29.21 19.98 2.14
C GLY A 305 29.08 18.84 3.15
N GLN A 306 27.89 18.59 3.71
CA GLN A 306 27.62 17.48 4.61
C GLN A 306 26.88 16.36 3.86
N ASP A 307 27.36 15.12 3.93
CA ASP A 307 26.70 13.97 3.31
C ASP A 307 25.32 13.76 3.97
N ILE A 308 24.28 13.60 3.15
CA ILE A 308 22.90 13.41 3.65
C ILE A 308 22.74 12.13 4.48
N ARG A 309 23.65 11.16 4.33
CA ARG A 309 23.66 9.91 5.11
C ARG A 309 24.14 10.12 6.55
N ASP A 310 24.95 11.16 6.79
CA ASP A 310 25.44 11.55 8.11
C ASP A 310 24.50 12.49 8.86
N LEU A 311 23.40 12.89 8.19
CA LEU A 311 22.38 13.78 8.74
C LEU A 311 21.13 12.99 9.15
N THR A 312 20.37 13.52 10.10
CA THR A 312 19.05 12.96 10.41
C THR A 312 18.08 13.25 9.27
N MET A 313 17.34 12.22 8.83
CA MET A 313 16.35 12.35 7.75
C MET A 313 15.33 13.44 8.04
N GLU A 314 14.93 13.59 9.31
CA GLU A 314 14.04 14.65 9.74
C GLU A 314 14.60 16.04 9.39
N SER A 315 15.87 16.32 9.74
CA SER A 315 16.49 17.62 9.48
C SER A 315 16.71 17.90 7.99
N VAL A 316 17.05 16.86 7.19
CA VAL A 316 17.14 16.96 5.74
C VAL A 316 15.77 17.27 5.13
N ARG A 317 14.76 16.47 5.46
CA ARG A 317 13.40 16.62 4.91
C ARG A 317 12.69 17.89 5.40
N GLN A 318 13.03 18.41 6.57
CA GLN A 318 12.52 19.71 7.04
C GLN A 318 12.92 20.86 6.13
N ASN A 319 14.04 20.79 5.47
CA ASN A 319 14.57 21.80 4.57
C ASN A 319 14.23 21.60 3.10
N ILE A 320 13.49 20.53 2.76
CA ILE A 320 13.09 20.21 1.40
C ILE A 320 11.57 20.35 1.24
N GLY A 321 11.15 21.08 0.23
CA GLY A 321 9.79 21.08 -0.29
C GLY A 321 9.73 20.16 -1.52
N PHE A 322 9.05 19.02 -1.44
CA PHE A 322 8.94 18.05 -2.53
C PHE A 322 7.55 18.04 -3.12
N VAL A 323 7.44 18.24 -4.43
CA VAL A 323 6.19 18.16 -5.18
C VAL A 323 6.28 16.97 -6.12
N PRO A 324 5.53 15.89 -5.84
CA PRO A 324 5.57 14.69 -6.68
C PRO A 324 4.86 14.90 -8.01
N GLN A 325 5.14 14.03 -8.99
CA GLN A 325 4.53 14.03 -10.31
C GLN A 325 2.99 14.02 -10.26
N LYS A 326 2.42 13.26 -9.34
CA LYS A 326 0.96 13.24 -9.08
C LYS A 326 0.68 13.93 -7.76
N GLY A 327 -0.08 15.02 -7.78
CA GLY A 327 -0.54 15.71 -6.59
C GLY A 327 -1.43 14.81 -5.72
N ILE A 328 -0.95 14.46 -4.53
CA ILE A 328 -1.69 13.66 -3.55
C ILE A 328 -2.25 14.60 -2.48
N LEU A 329 -3.57 14.50 -2.26
CA LEU A 329 -4.27 15.25 -1.22
C LEU A 329 -4.86 14.29 -0.19
N PHE A 330 -4.86 14.75 1.06
CA PHE A 330 -5.46 14.03 2.18
C PHE A 330 -6.89 14.51 2.45
N SER A 331 -7.71 13.65 3.04
CA SER A 331 -9.04 14.05 3.52
C SER A 331 -8.92 15.15 4.58
N GLY A 332 -9.74 16.16 4.47
CA GLY A 332 -9.72 17.33 5.35
C GLY A 332 -10.16 18.59 4.63
N THR A 333 -9.54 19.73 4.90
CA THR A 333 -9.80 21.00 4.22
C THR A 333 -8.68 21.35 3.25
N ILE A 334 -8.87 22.35 2.38
CA ILE A 334 -7.81 22.90 1.54
C ILE A 334 -6.69 23.47 2.42
N ALA A 335 -7.02 24.27 3.44
CA ALA A 335 -6.06 24.81 4.38
C ALA A 335 -5.26 23.73 5.10
N SER A 336 -5.91 22.65 5.56
CA SER A 336 -5.21 21.53 6.22
C SER A 336 -4.25 20.80 5.28
N ASN A 337 -4.57 20.72 4.00
CA ASN A 337 -3.70 20.14 2.98
C ASN A 337 -2.47 20.99 2.69
N ILE A 338 -2.60 22.32 2.67
CA ILE A 338 -1.46 23.24 2.52
C ILE A 338 -0.59 23.20 3.76
N ARG A 339 -1.20 23.26 4.98
CA ARG A 339 -0.49 23.18 6.26
C ARG A 339 0.15 21.83 6.54
N PHE A 340 -0.16 20.80 5.78
CA PHE A 340 0.47 19.48 5.96
C PHE A 340 2.00 19.54 5.86
N GLY A 341 2.54 20.42 5.01
CA GLY A 341 3.98 20.66 4.91
C GLY A 341 4.56 21.57 6.03
N ALA A 342 3.72 22.38 6.64
CA ALA A 342 4.08 23.37 7.66
C ALA A 342 2.92 23.53 8.66
N PRO A 343 2.82 22.67 9.67
CA PRO A 343 1.69 22.66 10.61
C PRO A 343 1.47 24.01 11.34
N ASP A 344 2.55 24.74 11.58
CA ASP A 344 2.55 26.03 12.31
C ASP A 344 2.40 27.25 11.37
N ALA A 345 2.17 27.03 10.06
CA ALA A 345 2.00 28.14 9.10
C ALA A 345 0.76 28.98 9.46
N SER A 346 0.93 30.30 9.44
CA SER A 346 -0.17 31.24 9.64
C SER A 346 -1.17 31.19 8.49
N ASP A 347 -2.34 31.82 8.67
CA ASP A 347 -3.33 31.91 7.58
C ASP A 347 -2.79 32.75 6.40
N GLU A 348 -1.97 33.77 6.71
CA GLU A 348 -1.29 34.60 5.72
C GLU A 348 -0.28 33.78 4.92
N ASP A 349 0.52 32.92 5.56
CA ASP A 349 1.45 32.03 4.88
C ASP A 349 0.73 31.02 3.96
N VAL A 350 -0.41 30.49 4.41
CA VAL A 350 -1.23 29.59 3.60
C VAL A 350 -1.79 30.30 2.37
N LYS A 351 -2.29 31.53 2.52
CA LYS A 351 -2.80 32.34 1.44
C LYS A 351 -1.69 32.71 0.44
N LEU A 352 -0.55 33.19 0.93
CA LEU A 352 0.60 33.49 0.09
C LEU A 352 1.08 32.26 -0.69
N ALA A 353 1.18 31.11 -0.06
CA ALA A 353 1.57 29.87 -0.73
C ALA A 353 0.55 29.46 -1.82
N ALA A 354 -0.74 29.67 -1.57
CA ALA A 354 -1.80 29.43 -2.56
C ALA A 354 -1.73 30.43 -3.72
N GLU A 355 -1.42 31.70 -3.45
CA GLU A 355 -1.25 32.73 -4.45
C GLU A 355 -0.05 32.41 -5.37
N ILE A 356 1.11 32.09 -4.81
CA ILE A 356 2.30 31.69 -5.58
C ILE A 356 2.01 30.46 -6.44
N ALA A 357 1.27 29.48 -5.91
CA ALA A 357 0.85 28.28 -6.64
C ALA A 357 -0.32 28.55 -7.63
N GLN A 358 -0.78 29.80 -7.78
CA GLN A 358 -1.92 30.18 -8.62
C GLN A 358 -3.20 29.40 -8.23
N ALA A 359 -3.38 29.13 -6.94
CA ALA A 359 -4.50 28.34 -6.43
C ALA A 359 -5.62 29.22 -5.86
N SER A 360 -5.38 30.48 -5.55
CA SER A 360 -6.31 31.38 -4.87
C SER A 360 -7.66 31.50 -5.59
N ASP A 361 -7.65 31.70 -6.92
CA ASP A 361 -8.87 31.91 -7.72
C ASP A 361 -9.87 30.76 -7.50
N PHE A 362 -9.46 29.52 -7.73
CA PHE A 362 -10.37 28.38 -7.59
C PHE A 362 -10.73 28.05 -6.12
N ILE A 363 -9.89 28.47 -5.16
CA ILE A 363 -10.18 28.31 -3.73
C ILE A 363 -11.28 29.30 -3.33
N GLU A 364 -11.19 30.56 -3.77
CA GLU A 364 -12.17 31.60 -3.47
C GLU A 364 -13.53 31.38 -4.14
N GLU A 365 -13.55 30.70 -5.30
CA GLU A 365 -14.78 30.28 -5.97
C GLU A 365 -15.57 29.21 -5.19
N LYS A 366 -14.93 28.52 -4.24
CA LYS A 366 -15.60 27.49 -3.43
C LYS A 366 -16.41 28.15 -2.29
N GLU A 367 -17.57 27.55 -1.97
CA GLU A 367 -18.51 28.04 -0.97
C GLU A 367 -17.86 28.34 0.42
N HIS A 368 -16.84 27.53 0.80
CA HIS A 368 -16.15 27.70 2.08
C HIS A 368 -14.68 28.09 1.92
N GLY A 369 -14.26 28.53 0.73
CA GLY A 369 -12.88 28.97 0.48
C GLY A 369 -11.83 27.94 0.93
N TYR A 370 -10.91 28.35 1.77
CA TYR A 370 -9.85 27.50 2.33
C TYR A 370 -10.34 26.37 3.25
N ASP A 371 -11.55 26.52 3.84
CA ASP A 371 -12.18 25.50 4.68
C ASP A 371 -13.00 24.47 3.87
N SER A 372 -13.03 24.62 2.55
CA SER A 372 -13.71 23.67 1.67
C SER A 372 -13.12 22.25 1.82
N ALA A 373 -14.04 21.29 1.93
CA ALA A 373 -13.67 19.89 2.13
C ALA A 373 -12.95 19.27 0.93
N VAL A 374 -11.90 18.54 1.20
CA VAL A 374 -11.16 17.69 0.27
C VAL A 374 -11.49 16.24 0.57
N ALA A 375 -12.08 15.54 -0.40
CA ALA A 375 -12.39 14.12 -0.28
C ALA A 375 -11.11 13.26 -0.31
N GLN A 376 -11.20 12.00 0.09
CA GLN A 376 -10.09 11.05 0.07
C GLN A 376 -9.42 11.02 -1.32
N GLY A 377 -8.09 11.19 -1.33
CA GLY A 377 -7.30 11.27 -2.56
C GLY A 377 -7.65 12.46 -3.46
N GLY A 378 -8.38 13.47 -2.94
CA GLY A 378 -8.79 14.64 -3.71
C GLY A 378 -9.83 14.33 -4.79
N GLY A 379 -10.71 13.34 -4.61
CA GLY A 379 -11.68 12.91 -5.62
C GLY A 379 -12.63 14.01 -6.13
N ASN A 380 -12.79 15.09 -5.36
CA ASN A 380 -13.64 16.27 -5.68
C ASN A 380 -12.83 17.48 -6.20
N VAL A 381 -11.57 17.29 -6.59
CA VAL A 381 -10.68 18.33 -7.10
C VAL A 381 -10.09 17.88 -8.43
N SER A 382 -9.94 18.76 -9.42
CA SER A 382 -9.35 18.44 -10.72
C SER A 382 -7.85 18.14 -10.60
N GLY A 383 -7.26 17.48 -11.60
CA GLY A 383 -5.83 17.14 -11.62
C GLY A 383 -4.93 18.37 -11.47
N GLY A 384 -5.19 19.43 -12.22
CA GLY A 384 -4.45 20.68 -12.12
C GLY A 384 -4.64 21.41 -10.77
N GLN A 385 -5.83 21.34 -10.19
CA GLN A 385 -6.08 21.87 -8.83
C GLN A 385 -5.31 21.10 -7.78
N LYS A 386 -5.30 19.74 -7.86
CA LYS A 386 -4.48 18.92 -6.95
C LYS A 386 -3.02 19.30 -7.01
N GLN A 387 -2.50 19.50 -8.22
CA GLN A 387 -1.10 19.84 -8.43
C GLN A 387 -0.78 21.21 -7.82
N ARG A 388 -1.62 22.23 -8.07
CA ARG A 388 -1.45 23.56 -7.47
C ARG A 388 -1.49 23.52 -5.93
N LEU A 389 -2.37 22.73 -5.34
CA LEU A 389 -2.39 22.53 -3.87
C LEU A 389 -1.15 21.80 -3.34
N ALA A 390 -0.60 20.83 -4.10
CA ALA A 390 0.66 20.17 -3.76
C ALA A 390 1.84 21.14 -3.84
N ILE A 391 1.86 22.03 -4.84
CA ILE A 391 2.84 23.11 -4.96
C ILE A 391 2.72 24.08 -3.77
N ALA A 392 1.51 24.54 -3.45
CA ALA A 392 1.26 25.42 -2.29
C ALA A 392 1.75 24.78 -0.98
N ARG A 393 1.50 23.49 -0.77
CA ARG A 393 2.00 22.71 0.39
C ARG A 393 3.52 22.78 0.52
N ALA A 394 4.24 22.60 -0.59
CA ALA A 394 5.69 22.63 -0.60
C ALA A 394 6.24 24.04 -0.31
N ILE A 395 5.60 25.08 -0.86
CA ILE A 395 5.98 26.49 -0.67
C ILE A 395 5.69 26.98 0.76
N ALA A 396 4.54 26.60 1.32
CA ALA A 396 4.14 27.01 2.70
C ALA A 396 5.20 26.63 3.75
N ARG A 397 6.02 25.63 3.47
CA ARG A 397 7.13 25.19 4.33
C ARG A 397 8.30 26.17 4.36
N LYS A 398 8.41 27.09 3.37
CA LYS A 398 9.55 28.00 3.18
C LYS A 398 10.90 27.25 3.16
N PRO A 399 11.03 26.17 2.35
CA PRO A 399 12.18 25.30 2.38
C PRO A 399 13.39 25.95 1.70
N LYS A 400 14.61 25.49 2.06
CA LYS A 400 15.85 25.90 1.37
C LYS A 400 16.08 25.19 0.03
N ILE A 401 15.40 24.09 -0.18
CA ILE A 401 15.47 23.30 -1.40
C ILE A 401 14.05 22.96 -1.85
N LEU A 402 13.70 23.28 -3.08
CA LEU A 402 12.43 22.93 -3.71
C LEU A 402 12.65 21.95 -4.85
N ILE A 403 11.87 20.89 -4.87
CA ILE A 403 11.93 19.83 -5.89
C ILE A 403 10.55 19.68 -6.52
N PHE A 404 10.49 19.86 -7.85
CA PHE A 404 9.30 19.68 -8.67
C PHE A 404 9.54 18.49 -9.61
N ASP A 405 9.00 17.32 -9.26
CA ASP A 405 9.11 16.13 -10.09
C ASP A 405 7.97 16.10 -11.11
N ASP A 406 8.25 16.57 -12.34
CA ASP A 406 7.30 16.69 -13.47
C ASP A 406 5.96 17.34 -13.09
N SER A 407 6.01 18.25 -12.13
CA SER A 407 4.82 18.78 -11.45
C SER A 407 4.05 19.80 -12.31
N PHE A 408 4.67 20.36 -13.34
CA PHE A 408 4.08 21.37 -14.22
C PHE A 408 3.32 20.75 -15.40
N SER A 409 3.56 19.47 -15.71
CA SER A 409 2.93 18.78 -16.86
C SER A 409 1.40 18.68 -16.74
N ALA A 410 0.86 18.67 -15.53
CA ALA A 410 -0.57 18.65 -15.24
C ALA A 410 -1.25 20.02 -15.29
N LEU A 411 -0.48 21.10 -15.48
CA LEU A 411 -0.97 22.47 -15.56
C LEU A 411 -1.17 22.88 -17.03
N ASP A 412 -2.13 23.77 -17.27
CA ASP A 412 -2.21 24.46 -18.55
C ASP A 412 -1.04 25.46 -18.72
N PHE A 413 -0.74 25.80 -19.95
CA PHE A 413 0.42 26.63 -20.27
C PHE A 413 0.43 27.99 -19.55
N LYS A 414 -0.73 28.66 -19.45
CA LYS A 414 -0.85 29.97 -18.79
C LYS A 414 -0.54 29.86 -17.30
N THR A 415 -1.11 28.86 -16.64
CA THR A 415 -0.89 28.59 -15.21
C THR A 415 0.55 28.16 -14.94
N ASP A 416 1.17 27.30 -15.77
CA ASP A 416 2.59 26.93 -15.67
C ASP A 416 3.51 28.14 -15.68
N VAL A 417 3.35 29.02 -16.67
CA VAL A 417 4.15 30.25 -16.76
C VAL A 417 3.94 31.17 -15.55
N ALA A 418 2.70 31.34 -15.10
CA ALA A 418 2.38 32.19 -13.95
C ALA A 418 2.99 31.66 -12.64
N VAL A 419 2.88 30.34 -12.39
CA VAL A 419 3.49 29.72 -11.20
C VAL A 419 5.01 29.86 -11.22
N ARG A 420 5.68 29.59 -12.33
CA ARG A 420 7.14 29.71 -12.42
C ARG A 420 7.61 31.16 -12.24
N LYS A 421 6.86 32.13 -12.79
CA LYS A 421 7.14 33.54 -12.57
C LYS A 421 7.02 33.91 -11.08
N ALA A 422 5.91 33.53 -10.43
CA ALA A 422 5.69 33.79 -9.02
C ALA A 422 6.74 33.10 -8.12
N LEU A 423 7.18 31.88 -8.48
CA LEU A 423 8.28 31.20 -7.80
C LEU A 423 9.58 32.03 -7.89
N GLY A 424 9.94 32.53 -9.07
CA GLY A 424 11.13 33.37 -9.28
C GLY A 424 11.09 34.69 -8.49
N GLU A 425 9.89 35.24 -8.20
CA GLU A 425 9.73 36.48 -7.44
C GLU A 425 9.76 36.25 -5.91
N HIS A 426 9.26 35.12 -5.41
CA HIS A 426 9.04 34.89 -3.99
C HIS A 426 9.97 33.84 -3.35
N VAL A 427 10.72 33.08 -4.13
CA VAL A 427 11.55 31.96 -3.66
C VAL A 427 13.01 32.11 -4.08
N ASN A 428 13.53 33.35 -3.97
CA ASN A 428 14.86 33.71 -4.47
C ASN A 428 16.04 33.12 -3.68
N ASP A 429 15.80 32.67 -2.43
CA ASP A 429 16.85 32.13 -1.55
C ASP A 429 16.93 30.60 -1.54
N SER A 430 16.07 29.94 -2.31
CA SER A 430 16.02 28.47 -2.34
C SER A 430 16.73 27.90 -3.58
N THR A 431 17.29 26.72 -3.44
CA THR A 431 17.77 25.92 -4.58
C THR A 431 16.58 25.19 -5.18
N VAL A 432 16.31 25.39 -6.48
CA VAL A 432 15.14 24.86 -7.15
C VAL A 432 15.54 23.76 -8.14
N PHE A 433 14.94 22.59 -8.02
CA PHE A 433 15.04 21.48 -8.97
C PHE A 433 13.72 21.31 -9.73
N ILE A 434 13.78 21.26 -11.05
CA ILE A 434 12.63 21.07 -11.92
C ILE A 434 12.91 19.88 -12.84
N VAL A 435 12.24 18.78 -12.62
CA VAL A 435 12.13 17.71 -13.63
C VAL A 435 11.06 18.10 -14.62
N ALA A 436 11.39 18.15 -15.89
CA ALA A 436 10.45 18.54 -16.94
C ALA A 436 10.52 17.59 -18.13
N GLN A 437 9.37 17.44 -18.79
CA GLN A 437 9.26 16.80 -20.11
C GLN A 437 9.16 17.82 -21.23
N ARG A 438 8.81 19.09 -20.90
CA ARG A 438 8.66 20.17 -21.89
C ARG A 438 9.85 21.13 -21.83
N VAL A 439 10.46 21.38 -22.97
CA VAL A 439 11.56 22.36 -23.11
C VAL A 439 11.10 23.77 -22.73
N SER A 440 9.86 24.14 -23.07
CA SER A 440 9.29 25.45 -22.71
C SER A 440 9.25 25.73 -21.22
N THR A 441 9.22 24.71 -20.39
CA THR A 441 9.22 24.84 -18.91
C THR A 441 10.59 25.22 -18.36
N ILE A 442 11.67 24.90 -19.07
CA ILE A 442 13.07 25.00 -18.60
C ILE A 442 13.95 25.98 -19.33
N LEU A 443 13.39 26.73 -20.31
CA LEU A 443 14.17 27.70 -21.14
C LEU A 443 14.92 28.73 -20.30
N SER A 444 14.37 29.14 -19.16
CA SER A 444 14.93 30.15 -18.26
C SER A 444 15.72 29.54 -17.06
N ALA A 445 15.96 28.23 -17.06
CA ALA A 445 16.75 27.60 -16.01
C ALA A 445 18.22 28.03 -16.06
N ASP A 446 18.83 28.28 -14.90
CA ASP A 446 20.24 28.65 -14.78
C ASP A 446 21.17 27.51 -15.17
N GLN A 447 20.72 26.29 -14.94
CA GLN A 447 21.41 25.07 -15.31
C GLN A 447 20.40 24.02 -15.79
N ILE A 448 20.67 23.40 -16.93
CA ILE A 448 19.90 22.26 -17.44
C ILE A 448 20.83 21.05 -17.48
N LEU A 449 20.37 19.94 -16.90
CA LEU A 449 20.99 18.64 -16.97
C LEU A 449 20.22 17.78 -17.97
N VAL A 450 20.90 17.34 -19.01
CA VAL A 450 20.32 16.42 -20.01
C VAL A 450 20.70 15.02 -19.61
N LEU A 451 19.70 14.21 -19.22
CA LEU A 451 19.88 12.81 -18.87
C LEU A 451 19.57 11.91 -20.05
N ASP A 452 20.47 10.99 -20.33
CA ASP A 452 20.23 9.89 -21.24
C ASP A 452 20.84 8.59 -20.67
N GLU A 453 20.07 7.50 -20.73
CA GLU A 453 20.46 6.18 -20.20
C GLU A 453 21.16 6.24 -18.83
N GLY A 454 20.62 7.04 -17.90
CA GLY A 454 21.13 7.15 -16.53
C GLY A 454 22.36 8.02 -16.34
N THR A 455 22.88 8.67 -17.41
CA THR A 455 24.07 9.52 -17.36
C THR A 455 23.75 10.97 -17.75
N ILE A 456 24.57 11.94 -17.33
CA ILE A 456 24.47 13.33 -17.77
C ILE A 456 25.26 13.47 -19.07
N VAL A 457 24.55 13.61 -20.20
CA VAL A 457 25.14 13.81 -21.55
C VAL A 457 25.33 15.28 -21.90
N GLY A 458 24.62 16.17 -21.21
CA GLY A 458 24.73 17.63 -21.41
C GLY A 458 24.48 18.40 -20.14
N LYS A 459 25.23 19.49 -19.91
CA LYS A 459 25.09 20.38 -18.76
C LYS A 459 25.41 21.83 -19.20
N GLY A 460 24.46 22.74 -18.94
CA GLY A 460 24.61 24.16 -19.30
C GLY A 460 23.27 24.88 -19.32
N THR A 461 23.28 26.10 -19.88
CA THR A 461 22.08 26.86 -20.18
C THR A 461 21.42 26.38 -21.48
N HIS A 462 20.17 26.78 -21.72
CA HIS A 462 19.49 26.48 -22.98
C HIS A 462 20.33 26.86 -24.22
N LYS A 463 20.92 28.06 -24.22
CA LYS A 463 21.75 28.55 -25.35
C LYS A 463 23.01 27.71 -25.56
N GLU A 464 23.68 27.32 -24.49
CA GLU A 464 24.88 26.48 -24.56
C GLU A 464 24.55 25.08 -25.05
N LEU A 465 23.50 24.46 -24.52
CA LEU A 465 23.10 23.11 -24.89
C LEU A 465 22.59 23.00 -26.34
N MET A 466 21.92 24.01 -26.85
CA MET A 466 21.53 24.06 -28.27
C MET A 466 22.75 24.03 -29.23
N GLN A 467 23.94 24.42 -28.75
CA GLN A 467 25.17 24.41 -29.52
C GLN A 467 26.04 23.17 -29.26
N THR A 468 26.01 22.63 -28.02
CA THR A 468 26.99 21.65 -27.56
C THR A 468 26.43 20.25 -27.33
N CYS A 469 25.09 20.10 -27.20
CA CYS A 469 24.44 18.81 -26.85
C CYS A 469 23.44 18.43 -27.94
N GLU A 470 23.72 17.38 -28.67
CA GLU A 470 22.90 16.87 -29.76
C GLU A 470 21.55 16.38 -29.26
N GLU A 471 21.55 15.63 -28.15
CA GLU A 471 20.37 15.07 -27.51
C GLU A 471 19.41 16.19 -27.08
N TYR A 472 19.93 17.27 -26.50
CA TYR A 472 19.11 18.42 -26.12
C TYR A 472 18.51 19.11 -27.34
N ARG A 473 19.29 19.30 -28.38
CA ARG A 473 18.85 19.93 -29.63
C ARG A 473 17.70 19.12 -30.27
N GLN A 474 17.84 17.80 -30.35
CA GLN A 474 16.79 16.94 -30.91
C GLN A 474 15.50 17.04 -30.07
N ILE A 475 15.58 17.04 -28.72
CA ILE A 475 14.43 17.24 -27.84
C ILE A 475 13.79 18.61 -28.10
N ALA A 476 14.60 19.68 -28.21
CA ALA A 476 14.11 21.04 -28.43
C ALA A 476 13.43 21.19 -29.81
N GLU A 477 14.06 20.69 -30.86
CA GLU A 477 13.53 20.73 -32.23
C GLU A 477 12.24 19.88 -32.39
N SER A 478 12.06 18.83 -31.58
CA SER A 478 10.84 18.04 -31.60
C SER A 478 9.65 18.74 -30.95
N GLN A 479 9.90 19.72 -30.07
CA GLN A 479 8.87 20.36 -29.23
C GLN A 479 8.62 21.84 -29.59
N LEU A 480 9.61 22.53 -30.13
CA LEU A 480 9.55 23.96 -30.45
C LEU A 480 9.59 24.16 -31.96
N SER A 481 8.82 25.11 -32.43
CA SER A 481 8.92 25.58 -33.83
C SER A 481 10.26 26.30 -34.09
N PRO A 482 10.72 26.37 -35.34
CA PRO A 482 11.95 27.14 -35.69
C PRO A 482 11.92 28.59 -35.22
N SER A 483 10.75 29.24 -35.23
CA SER A 483 10.56 30.61 -34.77
C SER A 483 10.70 30.71 -33.22
N GLU A 484 10.17 29.76 -32.48
CA GLU A 484 10.32 29.71 -31.00
C GLU A 484 11.78 29.45 -30.62
N ILE A 485 12.48 28.58 -31.34
CA ILE A 485 13.90 28.33 -31.11
C ILE A 485 14.71 29.61 -31.40
N ALA A 486 14.45 30.29 -32.51
CA ALA A 486 15.12 31.54 -32.82
C ALA A 486 14.87 32.64 -31.78
N ALA A 487 13.62 32.77 -31.30
CA ALA A 487 13.26 33.70 -30.24
C ALA A 487 13.96 33.37 -28.93
N SER A 488 14.02 32.07 -28.52
CA SER A 488 14.69 31.64 -27.29
C SER A 488 16.21 31.84 -27.29
N LEU A 489 16.82 31.82 -28.46
CA LEU A 489 18.25 32.09 -28.64
C LEU A 489 18.58 33.60 -28.75
N GLY A 490 17.56 34.46 -28.83
CA GLY A 490 17.74 35.92 -28.96
C GLY A 490 18.23 36.38 -30.32
N THR A 491 17.96 35.62 -31.38
CA THR A 491 18.37 35.91 -32.77
C THR A 491 17.32 36.73 -33.56
N ASP A 492 16.14 37.03 -32.93
CA ASP A 492 15.04 37.77 -33.58
C ASP A 492 15.19 39.31 -33.61
N SER A 493 16.33 39.89 -33.19
CA SER A 493 16.49 41.34 -33.16
C SER A 493 16.89 41.95 -34.53
N GLU A 494 16.99 41.17 -35.63
CA GLU A 494 17.40 41.69 -36.95
C GLU A 494 16.40 41.49 -38.10
N ARG A 495 15.14 41.15 -37.86
CA ARG A 495 14.11 41.00 -38.90
C ARG A 495 12.85 41.84 -38.70
N GLN A 496 13.00 43.08 -38.19
CA GLN A 496 12.03 44.14 -38.40
C GLN A 496 12.75 45.41 -38.85
N VAL A 497 13.10 45.47 -40.11
CA VAL A 497 13.24 46.70 -40.88
C VAL A 497 12.51 46.49 -42.21
#